data_163dd396b9422dae36c257e536c5395c
#
_entry.id   163dd396b9422dae36c257e536c5395c
#
_cell.length_a   1.000
_cell.length_b   1.000
_cell.length_c   1.000
_cell.angle_alpha   90.00
_cell.angle_beta   90.00
_cell.angle_gamma   90.00
#
_symmetry.space_group_name_H-M   'P 1'
#
loop_
_entity.id
_entity.type
_entity.pdbx_description
1 polymer ?
#
loop_
_entity_poly.entity_id
_entity_poly.type
_entity_poly.pdbx_seq_one_letter_code
_entity_poly.pdbx_strand_id
1 'polypeptide(L)'
;MDYSNIIELDLSYKGLTKLPDLSLYTNLKKLYCANNKITILDNLPPTLTYLDCSHNEITSLDNLPLTLTKLVCYNNQITSLDNLPLTLTTLYCSHNKITSLDNLPQTIIYLNCYNNKITSLDNLPLILTYLDCSDNLVISLDNLPPILTK
;
A
#
# COMPACT_ATOMS: atom_id res chain seq x y z
N MET A 1 10.54 25.88 -13.02
CA MET A 1 9.39 26.14 -12.13
C MET A 1 9.73 25.54 -10.78
N ASP A 2 9.40 26.23 -9.70
CA ASP A 2 9.61 25.71 -8.34
C ASP A 2 8.29 25.13 -7.82
N TYR A 3 8.27 23.86 -7.44
CA TYR A 3 7.12 23.15 -6.89
C TYR A 3 7.31 22.79 -5.41
N SER A 4 8.30 23.43 -4.73
CA SER A 4 8.62 23.14 -3.33
C SER A 4 7.48 23.46 -2.36
N ASN A 5 6.53 24.31 -2.72
CA ASN A 5 5.36 24.65 -1.90
C ASN A 5 4.21 23.63 -2.04
N ILE A 6 4.30 22.69 -2.99
CA ILE A 6 3.25 21.69 -3.21
C ILE A 6 3.45 20.54 -2.24
N ILE A 7 2.46 20.31 -1.39
CA ILE A 7 2.44 19.23 -0.40
C ILE A 7 1.48 18.10 -0.78
N GLU A 8 0.57 18.33 -1.72
CA GLU A 8 -0.41 17.38 -2.20
C GLU A 8 -0.52 17.49 -3.73
N LEU A 9 -0.50 16.35 -4.44
CA LEU A 9 -0.55 16.31 -5.91
C LEU A 9 -1.53 15.20 -6.34
N ASP A 10 -2.45 15.57 -7.25
CA ASP A 10 -3.40 14.63 -7.84
C ASP A 10 -3.11 14.43 -9.34
N LEU A 11 -2.69 13.20 -9.65
CA LEU A 11 -2.44 12.66 -10.99
C LEU A 11 -3.44 11.57 -11.38
N SER A 12 -4.56 11.45 -10.65
CA SER A 12 -5.57 10.42 -10.94
C SER A 12 -6.27 10.67 -12.27
N TYR A 13 -6.72 9.59 -12.93
CA TYR A 13 -7.48 9.65 -14.19
C TYR A 13 -6.75 10.35 -15.36
N LYS A 14 -5.42 10.26 -15.43
CA LYS A 14 -4.62 10.91 -16.50
C LYS A 14 -4.18 9.95 -17.61
N GLY A 15 -4.53 8.67 -17.53
CA GLY A 15 -4.10 7.66 -18.50
C GLY A 15 -2.59 7.38 -18.46
N LEU A 16 -1.94 7.65 -17.34
CA LEU A 16 -0.49 7.50 -17.18
C LEU A 16 -0.09 6.02 -17.19
N THR A 17 0.98 5.69 -17.91
CA THR A 17 1.63 4.38 -17.86
C THR A 17 2.84 4.35 -16.91
N LYS A 18 3.35 5.52 -16.53
CA LYS A 18 4.40 5.74 -15.52
C LYS A 18 4.20 7.08 -14.85
N LEU A 19 4.76 7.26 -13.66
CA LEU A 19 4.79 8.56 -12.99
C LEU A 19 5.67 9.55 -13.78
N PRO A 20 5.30 10.84 -13.82
CA PRO A 20 6.18 11.89 -14.34
C PRO A 20 7.38 12.07 -13.41
N ASP A 21 8.35 12.88 -13.82
CA ASP A 21 9.44 13.30 -12.93
C ASP A 21 8.89 14.15 -11.78
N LEU A 22 9.03 13.66 -10.56
CA LEU A 22 8.57 14.29 -9.33
C LEU A 22 9.72 14.93 -8.52
N SER A 23 10.93 15.00 -9.08
CA SER A 23 12.13 15.49 -8.38
C SER A 23 12.03 16.95 -7.88
N LEU A 24 11.22 17.75 -8.54
CA LEU A 24 10.99 19.15 -8.15
C LEU A 24 9.98 19.33 -7.00
N TYR A 25 9.25 18.28 -6.64
CA TYR A 25 8.25 18.32 -5.56
C TYR A 25 8.87 17.92 -4.21
N THR A 26 9.83 18.69 -3.77
CA THR A 26 10.72 18.34 -2.63
C THR A 26 10.02 18.25 -1.28
N ASN A 27 8.81 18.81 -1.14
CA ASN A 27 8.01 18.77 0.09
C ASN A 27 6.69 18.00 -0.05
N LEU A 28 6.53 17.22 -1.15
CA LEU A 28 5.30 16.48 -1.38
C LEU A 28 5.07 15.44 -0.28
N LYS A 29 3.89 15.50 0.36
CA LYS A 29 3.46 14.58 1.43
C LYS A 29 2.40 13.61 0.97
N LYS A 30 1.54 14.02 0.02
CA LYS A 30 0.45 13.18 -0.48
C LYS A 30 0.46 13.12 -1.99
N LEU A 31 0.43 11.92 -2.53
CA LEU A 31 0.31 11.66 -3.96
C LEU A 31 -0.92 10.79 -4.23
N TYR A 32 -1.78 11.25 -5.11
CA TYR A 32 -2.87 10.47 -5.69
C TYR A 32 -2.55 10.22 -7.15
N CYS A 33 -2.47 8.96 -7.53
CA CYS A 33 -2.26 8.53 -8.92
C CYS A 33 -3.18 7.36 -9.29
N ALA A 34 -4.35 7.31 -8.64
CA ALA A 34 -5.34 6.27 -8.89
C ALA A 34 -5.93 6.31 -10.30
N ASN A 35 -6.49 5.19 -10.76
CA ASN A 35 -7.17 5.09 -12.05
C ASN A 35 -6.29 5.50 -13.24
N ASN A 36 -5.12 4.89 -13.32
CA ASN A 36 -4.16 5.01 -14.42
C ASN A 36 -3.79 3.61 -14.96
N LYS A 37 -2.68 3.51 -15.69
CA LYS A 37 -2.10 2.25 -16.21
C LYS A 37 -0.65 2.10 -15.76
N ILE A 38 -0.34 2.57 -14.55
CA ILE A 38 1.01 2.57 -13.99
C ILE A 38 1.38 1.13 -13.62
N THR A 39 2.57 0.71 -14.05
CA THR A 39 3.09 -0.64 -13.76
C THR A 39 4.17 -0.64 -12.69
N ILE A 40 4.89 0.48 -12.51
CA ILE A 40 6.05 0.62 -11.61
C ILE A 40 5.97 1.94 -10.87
N LEU A 41 6.31 1.93 -9.58
CA LEU A 41 6.35 3.11 -8.69
C LEU A 41 7.79 3.60 -8.50
N ASP A 42 8.42 4.08 -9.58
CA ASP A 42 9.78 4.60 -9.51
C ASP A 42 9.82 6.09 -9.15
N ASN A 43 10.94 6.52 -8.55
CA ASN A 43 11.26 7.92 -8.27
C ASN A 43 10.22 8.65 -7.42
N LEU A 44 9.57 7.96 -6.49
CA LEU A 44 8.68 8.58 -5.53
C LEU A 44 9.46 9.55 -4.62
N PRO A 45 8.91 10.77 -4.33
CA PRO A 45 9.55 11.70 -3.40
C PRO A 45 9.76 11.07 -2.02
N PRO A 46 10.96 11.18 -1.43
CA PRO A 46 11.28 10.54 -0.14
C PRO A 46 10.52 11.16 1.04
N THR A 47 9.80 12.24 0.82
CA THR A 47 9.01 12.95 1.82
C THR A 47 7.56 12.49 1.90
N LEU A 48 7.12 11.56 1.02
CA LEU A 48 5.74 11.07 1.01
C LEU A 48 5.38 10.34 2.30
N THR A 49 4.20 10.68 2.82
CA THR A 49 3.57 9.99 3.95
C THR A 49 2.27 9.28 3.56
N TYR A 50 1.68 9.67 2.44
CA TYR A 50 0.46 9.10 1.88
C TYR A 50 0.63 8.84 0.38
N LEU A 51 0.27 7.63 -0.07
CA LEU A 51 0.21 7.26 -1.49
C LEU A 51 -1.11 6.55 -1.78
N ASP A 52 -1.86 7.04 -2.76
CA ASP A 52 -2.96 6.33 -3.40
C ASP A 52 -2.59 6.00 -4.85
N CYS A 53 -2.30 4.75 -5.10
CA CYS A 53 -2.01 4.18 -6.41
C CYS A 53 -3.02 3.08 -6.79
N SER A 54 -4.22 3.13 -6.26
CA SER A 54 -5.29 2.17 -6.53
C SER A 54 -5.71 2.18 -8.01
N HIS A 55 -6.33 1.10 -8.49
CA HIS A 55 -6.77 0.96 -9.88
C HIS A 55 -5.66 1.26 -10.89
N ASN A 56 -4.59 0.48 -10.83
CA ASN A 56 -3.46 0.53 -11.75
C ASN A 56 -3.06 -0.90 -12.17
N GLU A 57 -1.89 -1.07 -12.78
CA GLU A 57 -1.36 -2.35 -13.23
C GLU A 57 -0.06 -2.71 -12.48
N ILE A 58 0.08 -2.25 -11.22
CA ILE A 58 1.29 -2.39 -10.40
C ILE A 58 1.46 -3.84 -9.97
N THR A 59 2.66 -4.38 -10.14
CA THR A 59 3.00 -5.77 -9.80
C THR A 59 3.88 -5.89 -8.55
N SER A 60 4.63 -4.85 -8.20
CA SER A 60 5.56 -4.80 -7.06
C SER A 60 5.41 -3.49 -6.29
N LEU A 61 5.70 -3.54 -4.98
CA LEU A 61 5.77 -2.40 -4.07
C LEU A 61 7.22 -2.07 -3.67
N ASP A 62 8.18 -2.41 -4.52
CA ASP A 62 9.58 -2.06 -4.29
C ASP A 62 9.79 -0.54 -4.33
N ASN A 63 10.82 -0.07 -3.63
CA ASN A 63 11.24 1.34 -3.62
C ASN A 63 10.23 2.35 -3.05
N LEU A 64 9.30 1.91 -2.19
CA LEU A 64 8.42 2.83 -1.47
C LEU A 64 9.22 3.72 -0.52
N PRO A 65 8.85 5.01 -0.36
CA PRO A 65 9.51 5.92 0.57
C PRO A 65 9.43 5.42 2.01
N LEU A 66 10.55 5.46 2.74
CA LEU A 66 10.64 5.01 4.14
C LEU A 66 9.82 5.87 5.12
N THR A 67 9.31 7.01 4.68
CA THR A 67 8.44 7.91 5.43
C THR A 67 6.95 7.59 5.29
N LEU A 68 6.60 6.61 4.42
CA LEU A 68 5.19 6.32 4.10
C LEU A 68 4.48 5.72 5.31
N THR A 69 3.36 6.31 5.70
CA THR A 69 2.52 5.85 6.82
C THR A 69 1.19 5.26 6.36
N LYS A 70 0.70 5.67 5.20
CA LYS A 70 -0.53 5.14 4.61
C LYS A 70 -0.36 4.82 3.14
N LEU A 71 -0.71 3.60 2.75
CA LEU A 71 -0.70 3.10 1.38
C LEU A 71 -2.08 2.59 0.98
N VAL A 72 -2.58 3.08 -0.17
CA VAL A 72 -3.79 2.64 -0.82
C VAL A 72 -3.40 2.09 -2.20
N CYS A 73 -3.42 0.76 -2.37
CA CYS A 73 -2.97 0.07 -3.59
C CYS A 73 -3.95 -1.03 -4.04
N TYR A 74 -5.22 -0.90 -3.69
CA TYR A 74 -6.22 -1.88 -4.10
C TYR A 74 -6.47 -1.86 -5.63
N ASN A 75 -7.03 -2.96 -6.18
CA ASN A 75 -7.21 -3.15 -7.61
C ASN A 75 -5.91 -2.95 -8.41
N ASN A 76 -4.94 -3.82 -8.13
CA ASN A 76 -3.65 -3.91 -8.84
C ASN A 76 -3.31 -5.39 -9.12
N GLN A 77 -2.06 -5.68 -9.42
CA GLN A 77 -1.58 -7.05 -9.68
C GLN A 77 -0.46 -7.47 -8.72
N ILE A 78 -0.44 -6.90 -7.50
CA ILE A 78 0.58 -7.12 -6.48
C ILE A 78 0.52 -8.57 -5.99
N THR A 79 1.67 -9.24 -5.91
CA THR A 79 1.77 -10.64 -5.49
C THR A 79 2.43 -10.81 -4.13
N SER A 80 3.24 -9.85 -3.69
CA SER A 80 3.95 -9.86 -2.40
C SER A 80 3.83 -8.51 -1.69
N LEU A 81 3.93 -8.54 -0.36
CA LEU A 81 4.03 -7.39 0.53
C LEU A 81 5.44 -7.27 1.15
N ASP A 82 6.43 -7.88 0.52
CA ASP A 82 7.82 -7.73 0.92
C ASP A 82 8.29 -6.28 0.75
N ASN A 83 9.26 -5.87 1.55
CA ASN A 83 9.89 -4.55 1.48
C ASN A 83 8.98 -3.34 1.77
N LEU A 84 7.84 -3.56 2.45
CA LEU A 84 7.01 -2.44 2.92
C LEU A 84 7.76 -1.60 3.96
N PRO A 85 7.62 -0.24 3.95
CA PRO A 85 8.24 0.63 4.93
C PRO A 85 7.82 0.31 6.37
N LEU A 86 8.78 0.24 7.29
CA LEU A 86 8.52 -0.03 8.71
C LEU A 86 7.75 1.10 9.44
N THR A 87 7.50 2.21 8.77
CA THR A 87 6.66 3.33 9.24
C THR A 87 5.19 3.16 8.87
N LEU A 88 4.86 2.15 8.03
CA LEU A 88 3.50 1.97 7.53
C LEU A 88 2.56 1.52 8.65
N THR A 89 1.46 2.25 8.83
CA THR A 89 0.43 1.94 9.84
C THR A 89 -0.90 1.53 9.23
N THR A 90 -1.15 1.93 7.98
CA THR A 90 -2.43 1.70 7.30
C THR A 90 -2.20 1.19 5.88
N LEU A 91 -2.74 0.02 5.58
CA LEU A 91 -2.62 -0.63 4.27
C LEU A 91 -3.99 -1.06 3.74
N TYR A 92 -4.33 -0.55 2.54
CA TYR A 92 -5.47 -1.00 1.73
C TYR A 92 -4.91 -1.70 0.47
N CYS A 93 -4.88 -3.02 0.47
CA CYS A 93 -4.35 -3.84 -0.63
C CYS A 93 -5.37 -4.87 -1.16
N SER A 94 -6.66 -4.59 -1.02
CA SER A 94 -7.71 -5.46 -1.54
C SER A 94 -7.64 -5.63 -3.07
N HIS A 95 -8.27 -6.70 -3.59
CA HIS A 95 -8.30 -6.97 -5.02
C HIS A 95 -6.90 -6.99 -5.67
N ASN A 96 -6.03 -7.86 -5.15
CA ASN A 96 -4.69 -8.12 -5.66
C ASN A 96 -4.45 -9.64 -5.81
N LYS A 97 -3.21 -10.06 -5.89
CA LYS A 97 -2.81 -11.47 -6.03
C LYS A 97 -1.90 -11.91 -4.86
N ILE A 98 -2.02 -11.27 -3.69
CA ILE A 98 -1.16 -11.49 -2.53
C ILE A 98 -1.44 -12.89 -1.95
N THR A 99 -0.37 -13.63 -1.63
CA THR A 99 -0.47 -15.01 -1.14
C THR A 99 -0.08 -15.17 0.31
N SER A 100 0.72 -14.25 0.88
CA SER A 100 1.18 -14.28 2.28
C SER A 100 1.16 -12.90 2.92
N LEU A 101 1.03 -12.88 4.25
CA LEU A 101 1.16 -11.71 5.12
C LEU A 101 2.39 -11.79 6.04
N ASP A 102 3.30 -12.74 5.82
CA ASP A 102 4.41 -13.06 6.74
C ASP A 102 5.39 -11.90 6.97
N ASN A 103 5.56 -11.02 6.00
CA ASN A 103 6.52 -9.92 6.05
C ASN A 103 5.89 -8.55 6.30
N LEU A 104 4.68 -8.51 6.88
CA LEU A 104 4.04 -7.26 7.24
C LEU A 104 4.84 -6.50 8.29
N PRO A 105 5.01 -5.17 8.15
CA PRO A 105 5.55 -4.33 9.21
C PRO A 105 4.74 -4.47 10.49
N GLN A 106 5.41 -4.68 11.63
CA GLN A 106 4.77 -4.82 12.94
C GLN A 106 4.12 -3.51 13.44
N THR A 107 4.21 -2.44 12.67
CA THR A 107 3.58 -1.13 12.90
C THR A 107 2.18 -1.01 12.30
N ILE A 108 1.72 -2.00 11.52
CA ILE A 108 0.40 -1.99 10.89
C ILE A 108 -0.70 -2.08 11.96
N ILE A 109 -1.61 -1.11 11.94
CA ILE A 109 -2.78 -1.00 12.83
C ILE A 109 -4.07 -1.31 12.06
N TYR A 110 -4.12 -0.95 10.78
CA TYR A 110 -5.27 -1.15 9.90
C TYR A 110 -4.85 -1.89 8.64
N LEU A 111 -5.46 -3.05 8.36
CA LEU A 111 -5.22 -3.86 7.17
C LEU A 111 -6.54 -4.24 6.49
N ASN A 112 -6.71 -3.81 5.24
CA ASN A 112 -7.73 -4.34 4.35
C ASN A 112 -7.04 -5.09 3.20
N CYS A 113 -7.12 -6.42 3.25
CA CYS A 113 -6.59 -7.33 2.24
C CYS A 113 -7.70 -8.21 1.61
N TYR A 114 -8.94 -7.72 1.61
CA TYR A 114 -10.09 -8.36 0.98
C TYR A 114 -9.77 -8.81 -0.46
N ASN A 115 -10.31 -9.95 -0.87
CA ASN A 115 -10.17 -10.51 -2.22
C ASN A 115 -8.71 -10.58 -2.69
N ASN A 116 -7.97 -11.52 -2.10
CA ASN A 116 -6.60 -11.90 -2.46
C ASN A 116 -6.47 -13.43 -2.49
N LYS A 117 -5.28 -13.98 -2.34
CA LYS A 117 -4.99 -15.43 -2.33
C LYS A 117 -4.28 -15.87 -1.05
N ILE A 118 -4.52 -15.14 0.06
CA ILE A 118 -3.86 -15.37 1.35
C ILE A 118 -4.34 -16.70 1.93
N THR A 119 -3.41 -17.54 2.40
CA THR A 119 -3.70 -18.87 2.93
C THR A 119 -3.56 -18.98 4.44
N SER A 120 -2.78 -18.10 5.07
CA SER A 120 -2.56 -18.04 6.52
C SER A 120 -2.65 -16.63 7.06
N LEU A 121 -3.08 -16.52 8.33
CA LEU A 121 -3.07 -15.28 9.13
C LEU A 121 -2.02 -15.35 10.25
N ASP A 122 -1.04 -16.22 10.13
CA ASP A 122 0.08 -16.30 11.06
C ASP A 122 0.93 -15.01 10.96
N ASN A 123 1.63 -14.70 12.06
CA ASN A 123 2.56 -13.56 12.12
C ASN A 123 1.95 -12.15 11.91
N LEU A 124 0.63 -11.99 12.05
CA LEU A 124 0.00 -10.67 12.02
C LEU A 124 0.54 -9.77 13.12
N PRO A 125 0.65 -8.44 12.87
CA PRO A 125 1.08 -7.48 13.89
C PRO A 125 0.20 -7.54 15.15
N LEU A 126 0.80 -7.67 16.33
CA LEU A 126 0.06 -7.75 17.59
C LEU A 126 -0.77 -6.49 17.91
N ILE A 127 -0.41 -5.35 17.32
CA ILE A 127 -1.11 -4.07 17.47
C ILE A 127 -2.20 -3.84 16.42
N LEU A 128 -2.48 -4.85 15.55
CA LEU A 128 -3.50 -4.76 14.51
C LEU A 128 -4.89 -4.64 15.15
N THR A 129 -5.60 -3.55 14.87
CA THR A 129 -6.94 -3.30 15.42
C THR A 129 -8.06 -3.57 14.43
N TYR A 130 -7.77 -3.46 13.12
CA TYR A 130 -8.74 -3.75 12.06
C TYR A 130 -8.14 -4.68 11.02
N LEU A 131 -8.86 -5.73 10.69
CA LEU A 131 -8.52 -6.68 9.62
C LEU A 131 -9.77 -7.01 8.80
N ASP A 132 -9.71 -6.74 7.50
CA ASP A 132 -10.62 -7.35 6.52
C ASP A 132 -9.81 -8.25 5.60
N CYS A 133 -9.95 -9.56 5.80
CA CYS A 133 -9.31 -10.61 5.01
C CYS A 133 -10.35 -11.51 4.31
N SER A 134 -11.60 -11.06 4.18
CA SER A 134 -12.65 -11.82 3.49
C SER A 134 -12.29 -12.06 2.02
N ASP A 135 -12.92 -13.06 1.39
CA ASP A 135 -12.61 -13.51 0.04
C ASP A 135 -11.11 -13.86 -0.19
N ASN A 136 -10.54 -14.61 0.75
CA ASN A 136 -9.20 -15.18 0.67
C ASN A 136 -9.26 -16.74 0.80
N LEU A 137 -8.13 -17.39 0.87
CA LEU A 137 -8.01 -18.85 0.97
C LEU A 137 -7.66 -19.30 2.41
N VAL A 138 -7.95 -18.47 3.39
CA VAL A 138 -7.66 -18.72 4.82
C VAL A 138 -8.51 -19.86 5.32
N ILE A 139 -7.89 -20.88 5.96
CA ILE A 139 -8.56 -22.08 6.48
C ILE A 139 -8.65 -22.12 8.01
N SER A 140 -7.92 -21.25 8.72
CA SER A 140 -7.97 -21.13 10.17
C SER A 140 -7.90 -19.66 10.60
N LEU A 141 -8.59 -19.37 11.70
CA LEU A 141 -8.56 -18.07 12.39
C LEU A 141 -7.80 -18.18 13.73
N ASP A 142 -7.00 -19.22 13.91
CA ASP A 142 -6.11 -19.34 15.05
C ASP A 142 -5.06 -18.20 15.00
N ASN A 143 -4.51 -17.85 16.14
CA ASN A 143 -3.44 -16.85 16.25
C ASN A 143 -3.79 -15.41 15.82
N LEU A 144 -5.06 -15.03 15.83
CA LEU A 144 -5.44 -13.63 15.57
C LEU A 144 -4.95 -12.71 16.70
N PRO A 145 -4.55 -11.46 16.37
CA PRO A 145 -4.16 -10.48 17.36
C PRO A 145 -5.25 -10.24 18.42
N PRO A 146 -4.91 -10.14 19.71
CA PRO A 146 -5.89 -10.12 20.81
C PRO A 146 -6.75 -8.85 20.87
N ILE A 147 -6.30 -7.76 20.25
CA ILE A 147 -6.99 -6.46 20.24
C ILE A 147 -7.80 -6.22 18.97
N LEU A 148 -7.92 -7.23 18.09
CA LEU A 148 -8.63 -7.10 16.84
C LEU A 148 -10.13 -6.84 17.09
N THR A 149 -10.63 -5.72 16.60
CA THR A 149 -12.07 -5.40 16.61
C THR A 149 -12.73 -6.05 15.39
N LYS A 150 -13.86 -6.72 15.64
CA LYS A 150 -14.64 -7.39 14.59
C LYS A 150 -15.47 -6.36 13.81
#